data_90db1f33bc80646307eec03e74d80d5e
#
_entry.id   90db1f33bc80646307eec03e74d80d5e
#
_cell.length_a   1.000
_cell.length_b   1.000
_cell.length_c   1.000
_cell.angle_alpha   90.00
_cell.angle_beta   90.00
_cell.angle_gamma   90.00
#
_symmetry.space_group_name_H-M   'P 1'
#
loop_
_entity.id
_entity.type
_entity.pdbx_description
1 polymer ?
#
loop_
_entity_poly.entity_id
_entity_poly.type
_entity_poly.pdbx_seq_one_letter_code
_entity_poly.pdbx_strand_id
1 'polypeptide(L)'
;MNRSAWWSLIASSVSCFPVHALQNVEWPEQFPFKDEDFQRFDETPDSLFYEAPRFVTHIDDAAIAALTKYYSEVFPPSNTPGVSILDMCSSWVSHFPKGYKQERVVGMGMNEEELKRNPVSTIFLLTFLLVLTEYVVQDLNLKPKLPFEDNSFDVITNVVSVDYLTKPLDVFKEMCRILKPGGLAIMSFSNRCFWTKAISIWTSTGDTDHALIVGSYFHYAGGFEPPQAVDISPNPGRSDPMYIVFSRKLSTA
;
A
#
# COMPACT_ATOMS: atom_id res chain seq x y z
N MET A 1 23.67 -16.36 -4.48
CA MET A 1 24.13 -15.11 -5.11
C MET A 1 24.34 -14.08 -4.00
N ASN A 2 25.43 -13.31 -4.00
CA ASN A 2 25.67 -12.32 -2.94
C ASN A 2 24.72 -11.12 -3.13
N ARG A 3 24.22 -10.51 -2.04
CA ARG A 3 23.34 -9.34 -2.02
C ARG A 3 23.80 -8.21 -2.96
N SER A 4 25.10 -7.92 -3.00
CA SER A 4 25.69 -6.93 -3.90
C SER A 4 25.57 -7.29 -5.39
N ALA A 5 25.58 -8.58 -5.74
CA ALA A 5 25.42 -9.04 -7.10
C ALA A 5 23.96 -8.95 -7.58
N TRP A 6 22.99 -9.15 -6.67
CA TRP A 6 21.57 -8.98 -6.99
C TRP A 6 21.24 -7.50 -7.26
N TRP A 7 21.70 -6.59 -6.40
CA TRP A 7 21.54 -5.15 -6.61
C TRP A 7 22.22 -4.65 -7.89
N SER A 8 23.39 -5.19 -8.28
CA SER A 8 24.10 -4.74 -9.47
C SER A 8 23.46 -5.21 -10.79
N LEU A 9 22.74 -6.33 -10.78
CA LEU A 9 21.99 -6.83 -11.94
C LEU A 9 20.74 -5.98 -12.23
N ILE A 10 20.16 -5.38 -11.20
CA ILE A 10 18.93 -4.60 -11.27
C ILE A 10 19.22 -3.13 -11.62
N ALA A 11 20.28 -2.55 -11.06
CA ALA A 11 20.64 -1.13 -11.26
C ALA A 11 21.03 -0.80 -12.72
N SER A 12 21.23 -1.78 -13.59
CA SER A 12 21.70 -1.57 -14.97
C SER A 12 20.59 -1.40 -16.01
N SER A 13 19.29 -1.49 -15.67
CA SER A 13 18.28 -1.67 -16.71
C SER A 13 17.07 -0.72 -16.73
N VAL A 14 16.90 0.27 -15.82
CA VAL A 14 15.62 1.01 -15.83
C VAL A 14 15.77 2.52 -15.65
N SER A 15 15.65 3.26 -16.74
CA SER A 15 15.41 4.71 -16.74
C SER A 15 13.91 5.08 -16.90
N CYS A 16 13.02 4.11 -17.05
CA CYS A 16 11.56 4.28 -17.11
C CYS A 16 10.90 2.93 -16.79
N PHE A 17 9.99 2.88 -15.84
CA PHE A 17 9.26 1.64 -15.53
C PHE A 17 8.25 1.31 -16.66
N PRO A 18 8.47 0.30 -17.49
CA PRO A 18 7.38 -0.23 -18.29
C PRO A 18 6.36 -0.93 -17.36
N VAL A 19 5.10 -0.85 -17.69
CA VAL A 19 4.08 -1.75 -17.13
C VAL A 19 4.63 -3.17 -17.17
N HIS A 20 4.65 -3.89 -16.00
CA HIS A 20 5.23 -5.23 -15.85
C HIS A 20 6.73 -5.32 -15.47
N ALA A 21 7.33 -4.27 -14.93
CA ALA A 21 8.76 -4.26 -14.56
C ALA A 21 9.20 -5.42 -13.66
N LEU A 22 8.29 -6.03 -12.88
CA LEU A 22 8.60 -7.11 -11.94
C LEU A 22 8.32 -8.53 -12.47
N GLN A 23 7.72 -8.70 -13.64
CA GLN A 23 7.32 -10.03 -14.16
C GLN A 23 8.50 -10.96 -14.47
N ASN A 24 9.67 -10.40 -14.80
CA ASN A 24 10.87 -11.14 -15.19
C ASN A 24 11.99 -11.08 -14.14
N VAL A 25 11.66 -10.72 -12.90
CA VAL A 25 12.65 -10.67 -11.82
C VAL A 25 12.98 -12.10 -11.38
N GLU A 26 14.25 -12.44 -11.45
CA GLU A 26 14.78 -13.67 -10.85
C GLU A 26 14.96 -13.45 -9.35
N TRP A 27 13.95 -13.84 -8.57
CA TRP A 27 13.99 -13.71 -7.12
C TRP A 27 15.01 -14.70 -6.53
N PRO A 28 15.83 -14.28 -5.54
CA PRO A 28 16.67 -15.20 -4.78
C PRO A 28 15.85 -16.31 -4.14
N GLU A 29 16.49 -17.49 -3.89
CA GLU A 29 15.82 -18.61 -3.23
C GLU A 29 15.27 -18.24 -1.82
N GLN A 30 15.96 -17.33 -1.13
CA GLN A 30 15.58 -16.88 0.21
C GLN A 30 15.32 -15.38 0.21
N PHE A 31 14.46 -14.93 1.13
CA PHE A 31 14.19 -13.51 1.34
C PHE A 31 15.49 -12.74 1.56
N PRO A 32 15.80 -11.73 0.73
CA PRO A 32 17.13 -11.14 0.68
C PRO A 32 17.41 -10.13 1.80
N PHE A 33 16.40 -9.74 2.58
CA PHE A 33 16.53 -8.71 3.60
C PHE A 33 16.63 -9.30 5.00
N LYS A 34 17.29 -8.58 5.89
CA LYS A 34 17.54 -8.94 7.29
C LYS A 34 16.79 -7.99 8.22
N ASP A 35 16.75 -8.34 9.50
CA ASP A 35 16.09 -7.54 10.53
C ASP A 35 16.64 -6.10 10.60
N GLU A 36 17.94 -5.90 10.34
CA GLU A 36 18.56 -4.57 10.33
C GLU A 36 18.00 -3.67 9.21
N ASP A 37 17.52 -4.25 8.11
CA ASP A 37 16.94 -3.52 6.97
C ASP A 37 15.58 -2.89 7.33
N PHE A 38 14.92 -3.44 8.35
CA PHE A 38 13.61 -3.01 8.85
C PHE A 38 13.67 -2.15 10.11
N GLN A 39 14.88 -1.87 10.62
CA GLN A 39 15.07 -0.90 11.70
C GLN A 39 14.77 0.51 11.21
N ARG A 40 14.36 1.37 12.13
CA ARG A 40 14.02 2.77 11.85
C ARG A 40 14.94 3.70 12.63
N PHE A 41 15.09 4.92 12.18
CA PHE A 41 15.87 5.92 12.94
C PHE A 41 15.18 6.24 14.28
N ASP A 42 13.85 6.32 14.28
CA ASP A 42 13.03 6.53 15.47
C ASP A 42 12.22 5.25 15.79
N GLU A 43 12.68 4.51 16.78
CA GLU A 43 12.04 3.28 17.29
C GLU A 43 11.05 3.54 18.44
N THR A 44 10.72 4.80 18.73
CA THR A 44 9.65 5.09 19.70
C THR A 44 8.32 4.51 19.22
N PRO A 45 7.43 4.10 20.15
CA PRO A 45 6.15 3.51 19.77
C PRO A 45 5.37 4.34 18.76
N ASP A 46 4.85 3.71 17.72
CA ASP A 46 4.08 4.39 16.68
C ASP A 46 2.80 5.02 17.23
N SER A 47 2.23 4.47 18.31
CA SER A 47 1.11 5.07 19.04
C SER A 47 1.38 6.50 19.53
N LEU A 48 2.62 6.82 19.90
CA LEU A 48 3.01 8.18 20.29
C LEU A 48 3.17 9.08 19.06
N PHE A 49 3.75 8.56 17.99
CA PHE A 49 3.96 9.32 16.76
C PHE A 49 2.63 9.69 16.09
N TYR A 50 1.64 8.80 16.11
CA TYR A 50 0.31 8.99 15.52
C TYR A 50 -0.76 9.44 16.54
N GLU A 51 -0.40 9.83 17.76
CA GLU A 51 -1.34 10.28 18.79
C GLU A 51 -2.14 11.51 18.34
N ALA A 52 -1.45 12.52 17.79
CA ALA A 52 -2.10 13.71 17.26
C ALA A 52 -2.56 13.48 15.81
N PRO A 53 -3.86 13.73 15.50
CA PRO A 53 -4.36 13.57 14.14
C PRO A 53 -3.71 14.56 13.17
N ARG A 54 -3.45 14.11 11.94
CA ARG A 54 -2.85 14.90 10.86
C ARG A 54 -3.80 14.97 9.68
N PHE A 55 -4.54 16.06 9.55
CA PHE A 55 -5.47 16.28 8.44
C PHE A 55 -4.77 16.95 7.25
N VAL A 56 -3.71 16.31 6.76
CA VAL A 56 -2.93 16.74 5.59
C VAL A 56 -2.91 15.64 4.55
N THR A 57 -2.77 16.01 3.29
CA THR A 57 -2.43 15.06 2.22
C THR A 57 -0.92 14.90 2.20
N HIS A 58 -0.45 13.66 2.19
CA HIS A 58 1.00 13.38 2.28
C HIS A 58 1.70 13.45 0.92
N ILE A 59 0.93 13.58 -0.15
CA ILE A 59 1.34 13.74 -1.55
C ILE A 59 0.58 14.91 -2.17
N ASP A 60 1.10 15.45 -3.27
CA ASP A 60 0.49 16.60 -3.94
C ASP A 60 -0.78 16.24 -4.73
N ASP A 61 -1.54 17.26 -5.13
CA ASP A 61 -2.82 17.09 -5.84
C ASP A 61 -2.67 16.34 -7.18
N ALA A 62 -1.53 16.49 -7.85
CA ALA A 62 -1.28 15.80 -9.12
C ALA A 62 -1.09 14.30 -8.92
N ALA A 63 -0.33 13.89 -7.90
CA ALA A 63 -0.16 12.50 -7.50
C ALA A 63 -1.49 11.90 -7.02
N ILE A 64 -2.28 12.64 -6.22
CA ILE A 64 -3.63 12.23 -5.79
C ILE A 64 -4.53 11.99 -7.01
N ALA A 65 -4.53 12.90 -7.98
CA ALA A 65 -5.35 12.75 -9.19
C ALA A 65 -4.94 11.51 -10.02
N ALA A 66 -3.63 11.24 -10.13
CA ALA A 66 -3.12 10.06 -10.81
C ALA A 66 -3.55 8.76 -10.09
N LEU A 67 -3.43 8.71 -8.76
CA LEU A 67 -3.85 7.56 -7.96
C LEU A 67 -5.37 7.33 -8.05
N THR A 68 -6.16 8.39 -7.91
CA THR A 68 -7.64 8.33 -8.04
C THR A 68 -8.05 7.81 -9.42
N LYS A 69 -7.37 8.27 -10.49
CA LYS A 69 -7.59 7.77 -11.85
C LYS A 69 -7.27 6.28 -11.95
N TYR A 70 -6.10 5.86 -11.44
CA TYR A 70 -5.71 4.45 -11.42
C TYR A 70 -6.78 3.58 -10.71
N TYR A 71 -7.24 3.99 -9.54
CA TYR A 71 -8.31 3.28 -8.84
C TYR A 71 -9.61 3.20 -9.65
N SER A 72 -9.97 4.24 -10.42
CA SER A 72 -11.15 4.21 -11.27
C SER A 72 -11.09 3.18 -12.40
N GLU A 73 -9.87 2.76 -12.77
CA GLU A 73 -9.62 1.80 -13.85
C GLU A 73 -9.55 0.35 -13.33
N VAL A 74 -9.11 0.14 -12.07
CA VAL A 74 -8.82 -1.20 -11.54
C VAL A 74 -9.82 -1.69 -10.48
N PHE A 75 -10.59 -0.80 -9.85
CA PHE A 75 -11.57 -1.18 -8.85
C PHE A 75 -12.80 -1.84 -9.49
N PRO A 76 -13.47 -2.76 -8.80
CA PRO A 76 -14.80 -3.22 -9.18
C PRO A 76 -15.76 -2.04 -9.38
N PRO A 77 -16.77 -2.14 -10.26
CA PRO A 77 -17.76 -1.08 -10.41
C PRO A 77 -18.42 -0.71 -9.07
N SER A 78 -18.76 0.58 -8.90
CA SER A 78 -19.42 1.06 -7.69
C SER A 78 -20.75 0.32 -7.44
N ASN A 79 -21.06 0.05 -6.17
CA ASN A 79 -22.25 -0.70 -5.73
C ASN A 79 -22.35 -2.14 -6.31
N THR A 80 -21.23 -2.80 -6.57
CA THR A 80 -21.20 -4.22 -6.93
C THR A 80 -21.56 -5.07 -5.70
N PRO A 81 -22.61 -5.89 -5.74
CA PRO A 81 -23.03 -6.69 -4.59
C PRO A 81 -21.92 -7.61 -4.08
N GLY A 82 -21.74 -7.68 -2.76
CA GLY A 82 -20.77 -8.56 -2.09
C GLY A 82 -19.30 -8.14 -2.22
N VAL A 83 -19.00 -7.00 -2.83
CA VAL A 83 -17.64 -6.45 -2.89
C VAL A 83 -17.30 -5.76 -1.58
N SER A 84 -16.13 -6.12 -1.04
CA SER A 84 -15.54 -5.53 0.17
C SER A 84 -14.15 -4.99 -0.11
N ILE A 85 -13.85 -3.80 0.40
CA ILE A 85 -12.55 -3.15 0.26
C ILE A 85 -11.95 -2.85 1.64
N LEU A 86 -10.65 -3.14 1.81
CA LEU A 86 -9.86 -2.69 2.95
C LEU A 86 -8.89 -1.60 2.50
N ASP A 87 -9.02 -0.41 3.09
CA ASP A 87 -8.02 0.65 3.01
C ASP A 87 -7.08 0.52 4.22
N MET A 88 -5.95 -0.12 4.00
CA MET A 88 -4.98 -0.46 5.03
C MET A 88 -3.98 0.69 5.24
N CYS A 89 -3.64 1.00 6.49
CA CYS A 89 -2.92 2.20 6.91
C CYS A 89 -3.66 3.48 6.50
N SER A 90 -4.99 3.44 6.57
CA SER A 90 -5.88 4.52 6.22
C SER A 90 -5.78 5.69 7.20
N SER A 91 -6.17 6.85 6.73
CA SER A 91 -6.22 8.09 7.47
C SER A 91 -7.57 8.79 7.20
N TRP A 92 -7.58 10.12 7.22
CA TRP A 92 -8.77 10.93 6.97
C TRP A 92 -9.19 10.97 5.49
N VAL A 93 -8.43 10.35 4.58
CA VAL A 93 -8.71 10.31 3.13
C VAL A 93 -8.20 9.00 2.52
N SER A 94 -8.99 8.39 1.63
CA SER A 94 -8.66 7.13 0.94
C SER A 94 -8.31 7.31 -0.54
N HIS A 95 -8.39 8.53 -1.09
CA HIS A 95 -8.12 8.86 -2.50
C HIS A 95 -8.95 8.05 -3.52
N PHE A 96 -10.08 7.47 -3.11
CA PHE A 96 -10.96 6.72 -4.00
C PHE A 96 -11.67 7.62 -5.02
N PRO A 97 -12.14 7.09 -6.15
CA PRO A 97 -12.85 7.88 -7.15
C PRO A 97 -14.07 8.57 -6.55
N LYS A 98 -14.34 9.80 -7.01
CA LYS A 98 -15.46 10.61 -6.50
C LYS A 98 -16.78 9.85 -6.64
N GLY A 99 -17.49 9.72 -5.51
CA GLY A 99 -18.78 9.04 -5.48
C GLY A 99 -18.70 7.52 -5.53
N TYR A 100 -17.47 6.95 -5.51
CA TYR A 100 -17.30 5.50 -5.43
C TYR A 100 -17.85 4.96 -4.11
N LYS A 101 -18.60 3.86 -4.19
CA LYS A 101 -19.24 3.23 -3.05
C LYS A 101 -19.23 1.72 -3.20
N GLN A 102 -19.08 1.03 -2.08
CA GLN A 102 -19.34 -0.40 -1.95
C GLN A 102 -20.17 -0.65 -0.68
N GLU A 103 -20.76 -1.82 -0.59
CA GLU A 103 -21.52 -2.24 0.57
C GLU A 103 -20.63 -2.28 1.84
N ARG A 104 -19.36 -2.67 1.67
CA ARG A 104 -18.39 -2.74 2.73
C ARG A 104 -17.06 -2.08 2.34
N VAL A 105 -16.68 -1.01 3.04
CA VAL A 105 -15.37 -0.36 2.93
C VAL A 105 -14.83 -0.15 4.32
N VAL A 106 -13.74 -0.86 4.64
CA VAL A 106 -13.11 -0.82 5.96
C VAL A 106 -11.86 0.05 5.89
N GLY A 107 -11.74 1.05 6.76
CA GLY A 107 -10.49 1.76 7.00
C GLY A 107 -9.74 1.16 8.18
N MET A 108 -8.47 0.87 8.04
CA MET A 108 -7.63 0.47 9.17
C MET A 108 -6.42 1.39 9.27
N GLY A 109 -6.24 2.03 10.42
CA GLY A 109 -5.18 3.02 10.62
C GLY A 109 -4.80 3.17 12.08
N MET A 110 -3.93 4.15 12.36
CA MET A 110 -3.39 4.38 13.70
C MET A 110 -4.17 5.41 14.51
N ASN A 111 -4.88 6.34 13.86
CA ASN A 111 -5.57 7.43 14.54
C ASN A 111 -7.08 7.37 14.28
N GLU A 112 -7.85 7.21 15.37
CA GLU A 112 -9.31 7.08 15.31
C GLU A 112 -9.99 8.36 14.82
N GLU A 113 -9.47 9.54 15.19
CA GLU A 113 -10.02 10.83 14.78
C GLU A 113 -9.90 11.05 13.27
N GLU A 114 -8.79 10.61 12.68
CA GLU A 114 -8.58 10.64 11.24
C GLU A 114 -9.57 9.71 10.53
N LEU A 115 -9.68 8.46 10.99
CA LEU A 115 -10.60 7.47 10.40
C LEU A 115 -12.05 7.92 10.46
N LYS A 116 -12.50 8.53 11.57
CA LYS A 116 -13.84 9.09 11.71
C LYS A 116 -14.13 10.24 10.73
N ARG A 117 -13.10 10.93 10.28
CA ARG A 117 -13.22 12.05 9.32
C ARG A 117 -12.98 11.65 7.88
N ASN A 118 -12.78 10.36 7.60
CA ASN A 118 -12.55 9.88 6.23
C ASN A 118 -13.87 9.94 5.41
N PRO A 119 -14.09 10.99 4.60
CA PRO A 119 -15.31 11.18 3.83
C PRO A 119 -15.05 10.86 2.36
N VAL A 120 -16.03 10.35 1.67
CA VAL A 120 -16.08 10.49 0.20
C VAL A 120 -16.33 11.94 -0.13
N SER A 121 -15.31 12.58 -0.72
CA SER A 121 -15.37 13.85 -1.45
C SER A 121 -16.73 14.57 -1.41
N THR A 122 -16.79 15.64 -0.66
CA THR A 122 -17.96 16.51 -0.56
C THR A 122 -17.73 17.78 -1.33
N ILE A 123 -18.64 18.10 -2.25
CA ILE A 123 -18.96 19.47 -2.56
C ILE A 123 -20.45 19.68 -2.23
N PHE A 124 -20.68 20.53 -1.23
CA PHE A 124 -21.93 21.24 -0.89
C PHE A 124 -23.23 20.45 -0.62
N LEU A 125 -23.72 20.64 0.59
CA LEU A 125 -25.07 20.49 1.12
C LEU A 125 -25.59 19.08 1.46
N LEU A 126 -25.61 18.81 2.76
CA LEU A 126 -26.64 18.03 3.49
C LEU A 126 -26.64 16.51 3.47
N THR A 127 -25.63 15.82 2.96
CA THR A 127 -25.42 14.40 3.33
C THR A 127 -23.93 14.09 3.39
N PHE A 128 -23.38 13.93 4.57
CA PHE A 128 -22.04 13.34 4.77
C PHE A 128 -22.11 11.87 4.35
N LEU A 129 -21.66 11.58 3.16
CA LEU A 129 -21.46 10.20 2.70
C LEU A 129 -20.04 9.81 3.10
N LEU A 130 -19.92 9.04 4.17
CA LEU A 130 -18.67 8.41 4.57
C LEU A 130 -18.21 7.42 3.48
N VAL A 131 -16.91 7.37 3.19
CA VAL A 131 -16.32 6.28 2.37
C VAL A 131 -16.34 5.01 3.17
N LEU A 132 -15.86 5.13 4.41
CA LEU A 132 -15.74 3.99 5.28
C LEU A 132 -17.10 3.63 5.83
N THR A 133 -17.48 2.36 5.70
CA THR A 133 -18.64 1.78 6.37
C THR A 133 -18.28 1.36 7.80
N GLU A 134 -17.02 1.06 8.04
CA GLU A 134 -16.44 0.68 9.35
C GLU A 134 -14.96 1.03 9.41
N TYR A 135 -14.39 1.10 10.60
CA TYR A 135 -12.96 1.31 10.78
C TYR A 135 -12.39 0.47 11.93
N VAL A 136 -11.08 0.23 11.86
CA VAL A 136 -10.30 -0.47 12.89
C VAL A 136 -9.05 0.34 13.21
N VAL A 137 -8.79 0.55 14.50
CA VAL A 137 -7.53 1.16 14.97
C VAL A 137 -6.57 0.03 15.35
N GLN A 138 -5.46 -0.08 14.62
CA GLN A 138 -4.46 -1.11 14.87
C GLN A 138 -3.08 -0.69 14.42
N ASP A 139 -2.07 -1.00 15.25
CA ASP A 139 -0.65 -0.92 14.93
C ASP A 139 -0.19 -2.25 14.33
N LEU A 140 0.13 -2.24 13.03
CA LEU A 140 0.59 -3.43 12.30
C LEU A 140 2.00 -3.88 12.69
N ASN A 141 2.83 -2.97 13.20
CA ASN A 141 4.17 -3.29 13.66
C ASN A 141 4.15 -4.05 15.01
N LEU A 142 3.16 -3.76 15.85
CA LEU A 142 2.93 -4.52 17.09
C LEU A 142 2.12 -5.79 16.85
N LYS A 143 1.05 -5.69 16.07
CA LYS A 143 0.11 -6.78 15.81
C LYS A 143 -0.15 -6.91 14.31
N PRO A 144 0.69 -7.66 13.57
CA PRO A 144 0.51 -7.83 12.12
C PRO A 144 -0.73 -8.65 11.75
N LYS A 145 -1.26 -9.49 12.66
CA LYS A 145 -2.48 -10.29 12.43
C LYS A 145 -3.70 -9.40 12.27
N LEU A 146 -4.33 -9.46 11.10
CA LEU A 146 -5.50 -8.67 10.75
C LEU A 146 -6.78 -9.25 11.39
N PRO A 147 -7.68 -8.40 11.97
CA PRO A 147 -8.86 -8.85 12.72
C PRO A 147 -10.05 -9.16 11.78
N PHE A 148 -9.78 -9.80 10.67
CA PHE A 148 -10.78 -10.14 9.66
C PHE A 148 -10.76 -11.63 9.35
N GLU A 149 -11.89 -12.15 8.88
CA GLU A 149 -12.04 -13.52 8.44
C GLU A 149 -11.26 -13.79 7.15
N ASP A 150 -10.94 -15.06 6.91
CA ASP A 150 -10.34 -15.50 5.66
C ASP A 150 -11.25 -15.17 4.46
N ASN A 151 -10.66 -14.80 3.33
CA ASN A 151 -11.39 -14.56 2.08
C ASN A 151 -12.53 -13.53 2.21
N SER A 152 -12.32 -12.44 2.95
CA SER A 152 -13.34 -11.43 3.26
C SER A 152 -13.27 -10.15 2.41
N PHE A 153 -12.17 -9.92 1.67
CA PHE A 153 -11.98 -8.71 0.87
C PHE A 153 -11.68 -9.01 -0.60
N ASP A 154 -12.23 -8.20 -1.49
CA ASP A 154 -11.96 -8.24 -2.93
C ASP A 154 -10.76 -7.36 -3.29
N VAL A 155 -10.57 -6.24 -2.58
CA VAL A 155 -9.48 -5.31 -2.79
C VAL A 155 -8.88 -4.88 -1.45
N ILE A 156 -7.55 -4.81 -1.39
CA ILE A 156 -6.79 -4.16 -0.32
C ILE A 156 -5.97 -3.03 -0.94
N THR A 157 -6.06 -1.82 -0.37
CA THR A 157 -5.20 -0.68 -0.72
C THR A 157 -4.29 -0.32 0.43
N ASN A 158 -3.11 0.19 0.12
CA ASN A 158 -2.19 0.85 1.05
C ASN A 158 -1.57 2.03 0.33
N VAL A 159 -1.68 3.23 0.90
CA VAL A 159 -1.22 4.47 0.28
C VAL A 159 -0.11 5.08 1.12
N VAL A 160 1.07 5.28 0.52
CA VAL A 160 2.28 5.92 1.09
C VAL A 160 2.57 5.51 2.53
N SER A 161 2.49 4.18 2.80
CA SER A 161 2.64 3.66 4.16
C SER A 161 3.34 2.29 4.23
N VAL A 162 3.64 1.65 3.11
CA VAL A 162 4.32 0.35 3.06
C VAL A 162 5.75 0.43 3.59
N ASP A 163 6.35 1.59 3.50
CA ASP A 163 7.70 1.95 3.96
C ASP A 163 7.86 2.03 5.50
N TYR A 164 6.75 1.95 6.24
CA TYR A 164 6.76 1.94 7.72
C TYR A 164 6.61 0.54 8.33
N LEU A 165 6.37 -0.49 7.50
CA LEU A 165 6.16 -1.86 7.98
C LEU A 165 7.48 -2.51 8.40
N THR A 166 7.63 -2.79 9.70
CA THR A 166 8.81 -3.47 10.25
C THR A 166 8.71 -4.99 10.16
N LYS A 167 7.50 -5.53 9.90
CA LYS A 167 7.22 -6.96 9.71
C LYS A 167 6.43 -7.20 8.42
N PRO A 168 6.96 -6.77 7.25
CA PRO A 168 6.18 -6.75 6.02
C PRO A 168 5.71 -8.14 5.60
N LEU A 169 6.53 -9.18 5.74
CA LEU A 169 6.12 -10.54 5.34
C LEU A 169 4.92 -11.05 6.14
N ASP A 170 4.86 -10.76 7.45
CA ASP A 170 3.73 -11.17 8.27
C ASP A 170 2.45 -10.43 7.86
N VAL A 171 2.55 -9.12 7.57
CA VAL A 171 1.42 -8.32 7.09
C VAL A 171 0.95 -8.82 5.72
N PHE A 172 1.85 -9.10 4.78
CA PHE A 172 1.48 -9.58 3.45
C PHE A 172 0.89 -10.99 3.46
N LYS A 173 1.34 -11.89 4.36
CA LYS A 173 0.69 -13.18 4.60
C LYS A 173 -0.74 -13.01 5.10
N GLU A 174 -0.98 -12.08 6.01
CA GLU A 174 -2.32 -11.77 6.49
C GLU A 174 -3.19 -11.12 5.40
N MET A 175 -2.63 -10.23 4.58
CA MET A 175 -3.33 -9.72 3.40
C MET A 175 -3.75 -10.85 2.46
N CYS A 176 -2.85 -11.80 2.19
CA CYS A 176 -3.19 -12.98 1.40
C CYS A 176 -4.30 -13.81 2.04
N ARG A 177 -4.25 -14.02 3.35
CA ARG A 177 -5.29 -14.77 4.08
C ARG A 177 -6.67 -14.15 3.93
N ILE A 178 -6.79 -12.83 4.14
CA ILE A 178 -8.08 -12.13 4.14
C ILE A 178 -8.59 -11.77 2.75
N LEU A 179 -7.75 -11.74 1.71
CA LEU A 179 -8.19 -11.57 0.33
C LEU A 179 -8.98 -12.79 -0.15
N LYS A 180 -10.05 -12.58 -0.89
CA LYS A 180 -10.73 -13.62 -1.66
C LYS A 180 -9.82 -14.16 -2.77
N PRO A 181 -9.97 -15.42 -3.23
CA PRO A 181 -9.30 -15.90 -4.43
C PRO A 181 -9.49 -14.94 -5.62
N GLY A 182 -8.40 -14.56 -6.29
CA GLY A 182 -8.41 -13.54 -7.35
C GLY A 182 -8.49 -12.09 -6.85
N GLY A 183 -8.64 -11.86 -5.53
CA GLY A 183 -8.67 -10.53 -4.93
C GLY A 183 -7.37 -9.76 -5.13
N LEU A 184 -7.45 -8.44 -5.21
CA LEU A 184 -6.38 -7.53 -5.62
C LEU A 184 -5.78 -6.79 -4.42
N ALA A 185 -4.46 -6.83 -4.26
CA ALA A 185 -3.72 -5.99 -3.33
C ALA A 185 -2.93 -4.91 -4.08
N ILE A 186 -3.04 -3.66 -3.65
CA ILE A 186 -2.42 -2.49 -4.29
C ILE A 186 -1.62 -1.71 -3.25
N MET A 187 -0.30 -1.68 -3.42
CA MET A 187 0.61 -0.85 -2.64
C MET A 187 1.02 0.34 -3.48
N SER A 188 0.65 1.55 -3.07
CA SER A 188 1.05 2.79 -3.73
C SER A 188 2.02 3.57 -2.84
N PHE A 189 3.07 4.11 -3.43
CA PHE A 189 4.08 4.86 -2.70
C PHE A 189 4.69 5.96 -3.56
N SER A 190 5.34 6.89 -2.88
CA SER A 190 5.99 8.07 -3.44
C SER A 190 7.39 8.20 -2.85
N ASN A 191 8.13 9.23 -3.23
CA ASN A 191 9.36 9.64 -2.55
C ASN A 191 9.09 10.44 -1.26
N ARG A 192 7.82 10.56 -0.84
CA ARG A 192 7.41 11.24 0.39
C ARG A 192 7.27 10.23 1.50
N CYS A 193 7.98 10.46 2.61
CA CYS A 193 7.86 9.65 3.82
C CYS A 193 8.19 10.47 5.07
N PHE A 194 7.76 9.98 6.21
CA PHE A 194 8.31 10.41 7.51
C PHE A 194 9.65 9.71 7.71
N TRP A 195 10.72 10.35 7.27
CA TRP A 195 12.07 9.77 7.19
C TRP A 195 12.52 9.03 8.45
N THR A 196 12.20 9.56 9.63
CA THR A 196 12.59 8.95 10.90
C THR A 196 11.82 7.65 11.22
N LYS A 197 10.63 7.47 10.65
CA LYS A 197 9.76 6.30 10.82
C LYS A 197 9.84 5.30 9.67
N ALA A 198 10.39 5.69 8.52
CA ALA A 198 10.62 4.78 7.42
C ALA A 198 11.74 3.79 7.74
N ILE A 199 11.60 2.56 7.27
CA ILE A 199 12.59 1.48 7.48
C ILE A 199 13.91 1.82 6.79
N SER A 200 15.03 1.33 7.33
CA SER A 200 16.38 1.71 6.90
C SER A 200 16.67 1.38 5.43
N ILE A 201 16.13 0.26 4.94
CA ILE A 201 16.30 -0.10 3.53
C ILE A 201 15.58 0.89 2.60
N TRP A 202 14.45 1.45 3.01
CA TRP A 202 13.74 2.46 2.22
C TRP A 202 14.51 3.76 2.14
N THR A 203 15.00 4.25 3.27
CA THR A 203 15.76 5.52 3.33
C THR A 203 17.14 5.45 2.69
N SER A 204 17.68 4.25 2.46
CA SER A 204 19.01 3.99 1.86
C SER A 204 18.96 3.60 0.38
N THR A 205 17.78 3.52 -0.21
CA THR A 205 17.57 3.10 -1.61
C THR A 205 16.72 4.13 -2.37
N GLY A 206 16.50 3.91 -3.66
CA GLY A 206 15.72 4.81 -4.52
C GLY A 206 14.44 4.17 -5.06
N ASP A 207 13.66 4.94 -5.83
CA ASP A 207 12.32 4.58 -6.27
C ASP A 207 12.24 3.22 -7.01
N THR A 208 13.23 2.92 -7.84
CA THR A 208 13.31 1.62 -8.54
C THR A 208 13.47 0.47 -7.56
N ASP A 209 14.32 0.65 -6.55
CA ASP A 209 14.56 -0.34 -5.52
C ASP A 209 13.33 -0.53 -4.64
N HIS A 210 12.57 0.54 -4.37
CA HIS A 210 11.32 0.48 -3.61
C HIS A 210 10.31 -0.46 -4.27
N ALA A 211 10.17 -0.41 -5.61
CA ALA A 211 9.29 -1.34 -6.32
C ALA A 211 9.73 -2.79 -6.16
N LEU A 212 11.04 -3.07 -6.17
CA LEU A 212 11.59 -4.40 -5.93
C LEU A 212 11.42 -4.86 -4.49
N ILE A 213 11.63 -3.96 -3.52
CA ILE A 213 11.41 -4.24 -2.11
C ILE A 213 9.95 -4.66 -1.88
N VAL A 214 8.98 -3.87 -2.36
CA VAL A 214 7.55 -4.18 -2.21
C VAL A 214 7.16 -5.43 -3.01
N GLY A 215 7.70 -5.62 -4.21
CA GLY A 215 7.51 -6.84 -5.02
C GLY A 215 7.99 -8.09 -4.29
N SER A 216 9.13 -7.99 -3.59
CA SER A 216 9.65 -9.09 -2.78
C SER A 216 8.69 -9.51 -1.66
N TYR A 217 8.00 -8.56 -1.04
CA TYR A 217 7.02 -8.87 0.02
C TYR A 217 5.88 -9.75 -0.52
N PHE A 218 5.36 -9.45 -1.71
CA PHE A 218 4.37 -10.31 -2.37
C PHE A 218 4.93 -11.69 -2.68
N HIS A 219 6.13 -11.73 -3.26
CA HIS A 219 6.76 -12.99 -3.67
C HIS A 219 7.02 -13.92 -2.49
N TYR A 220 7.66 -13.42 -1.43
CA TYR A 220 8.06 -14.25 -0.28
C TYR A 220 6.96 -14.46 0.76
N ALA A 221 5.90 -13.66 0.77
CA ALA A 221 4.71 -13.97 1.56
C ALA A 221 4.01 -15.22 1.04
N GLY A 222 4.08 -15.46 -0.28
CA GLY A 222 3.43 -16.57 -0.96
C GLY A 222 1.92 -16.39 -1.13
N GLY A 223 1.31 -17.24 -1.96
CA GLY A 223 -0.13 -17.22 -2.23
C GLY A 223 -0.60 -16.10 -3.16
N PHE A 224 0.31 -15.32 -3.70
CA PHE A 224 0.06 -14.26 -4.68
C PHE A 224 0.57 -14.68 -6.08
N GLU A 225 -0.04 -14.12 -7.11
CA GLU A 225 0.50 -14.13 -8.47
C GLU A 225 1.84 -13.36 -8.53
N PRO A 226 2.65 -13.50 -9.59
CA PRO A 226 3.84 -12.67 -9.76
C PRO A 226 3.51 -11.18 -9.66
N PRO A 227 4.19 -10.41 -8.78
CA PRO A 227 3.89 -9.01 -8.58
C PRO A 227 4.17 -8.19 -9.83
N GLN A 228 3.41 -7.13 -10.03
CA GLN A 228 3.56 -6.18 -11.12
C GLN A 228 3.80 -4.78 -10.56
N ALA A 229 4.57 -3.97 -11.28
CA ALA A 229 4.80 -2.58 -10.94
C ALA A 229 4.42 -1.66 -12.10
N VAL A 230 3.89 -0.48 -11.77
CA VAL A 230 3.58 0.58 -12.73
C VAL A 230 3.93 1.94 -12.16
N ASP A 231 4.54 2.78 -12.98
CA ASP A 231 4.76 4.19 -12.69
C ASP A 231 3.57 5.00 -13.25
N ILE A 232 2.83 5.63 -12.36
CA ILE A 232 1.70 6.51 -12.70
C ILE A 232 2.02 7.98 -12.40
N SER A 233 3.31 8.32 -12.26
CA SER A 233 3.76 9.69 -11.94
C SER A 233 3.22 10.70 -12.95
N PRO A 234 2.45 11.72 -12.53
CA PRO A 234 1.74 12.58 -13.46
C PRO A 234 2.67 13.56 -14.19
N ASN A 235 3.66 14.09 -13.51
CA ASN A 235 4.59 15.10 -14.05
C ASN A 235 6.00 14.87 -13.51
N PRO A 236 6.82 14.00 -14.13
CA PRO A 236 8.16 13.69 -13.65
C PRO A 236 9.00 14.95 -13.39
N GLY A 237 9.59 15.05 -12.21
CA GLY A 237 10.42 16.17 -11.77
C GLY A 237 9.68 17.48 -11.44
N ARG A 238 8.33 17.50 -11.50
CA ARG A 238 7.51 18.69 -11.18
C ARG A 238 6.45 18.44 -10.10
N SER A 239 5.99 17.21 -9.96
CA SER A 239 5.05 16.77 -8.92
C SER A 239 5.63 15.58 -8.19
N ASP A 240 4.99 15.18 -7.08
CA ASP A 240 5.36 13.97 -6.39
C ASP A 240 5.22 12.76 -7.33
N PRO A 241 6.22 11.88 -7.40
CA PRO A 241 6.09 10.63 -8.15
C PRO A 241 5.08 9.72 -7.48
N MET A 242 4.49 8.80 -8.25
CA MET A 242 3.55 7.81 -7.74
C MET A 242 3.78 6.46 -8.40
N TYR A 243 4.17 5.50 -7.60
CA TYR A 243 4.45 4.13 -8.02
C TYR A 243 3.43 3.18 -7.41
N ILE A 244 3.06 2.17 -8.18
CA ILE A 244 2.15 1.12 -7.76
C ILE A 244 2.87 -0.22 -7.88
N VAL A 245 2.81 -1.03 -6.82
CA VAL A 245 3.11 -2.47 -6.88
C VAL A 245 1.86 -3.22 -6.46
N PHE A 246 1.42 -4.16 -7.27
CA PHE A 246 0.20 -4.90 -7.03
C PHE A 246 0.34 -6.38 -7.36
N SER A 247 -0.50 -7.18 -6.74
CA SER A 247 -0.66 -8.59 -7.09
C SER A 247 -2.06 -9.08 -6.73
N ARG A 248 -2.44 -10.24 -7.29
CA ARG A 248 -3.68 -10.92 -6.97
C ARG A 248 -3.40 -12.16 -6.13
N LYS A 249 -4.30 -12.47 -5.20
CA LYS A 249 -4.29 -13.77 -4.56
C LYS A 249 -4.55 -14.86 -5.60
N LEU A 250 -3.77 -15.93 -5.57
CA LEU A 250 -3.99 -17.09 -6.43
C LEU A 250 -5.42 -17.62 -6.32
N SER A 251 -6.04 -17.95 -7.44
CA SER A 251 -7.42 -18.45 -7.48
C SER A 251 -7.57 -19.90 -7.01
N THR A 252 -6.47 -20.63 -6.99
CA THR A 252 -6.38 -22.01 -6.50
C THR A 252 -5.21 -22.12 -5.56
N ALA A 253 -5.49 -22.19 -4.29
CA ALA A 253 -4.56 -22.67 -3.28
C ALA A 253 -5.30 -23.72 -2.44
#